data_c0cc9381bd741d58dbfb9668c92d5876
#
_entry.id   c0cc9381bd741d58dbfb9668c92d5876
#
_cell.length_a   1.000
_cell.length_b   1.000
_cell.length_c   1.000
_cell.angle_alpha   90.00
_cell.angle_beta   90.00
_cell.angle_gamma   90.00
#
_symmetry.space_group_name_H-M   'P 1'
#
loop_
_entity.id
_entity.type
_entity.pdbx_description
1 polymer ?
#
loop_
_entity_poly.entity_id
_entity_poly.type
_entity_poly.pdbx_seq_one_letter_code
_entity_poly.pdbx_strand_id
1 'polypeptide(L)'
;MGDTILRVDDIQKFYGNKGNLTKAIDHISFSVRKGEFLGIMGASGSGKTTLLNCISTIDTVTSGHIYVEEKDITALHGAQLADFRGKKLGFIFQNFNLLDTLTAYENISLALSIAGAKPSEIEQRIPQITQALNIQDVLGKYPYQMSGGQQQRVAAARAMVTNPAIVLADEPTGALDSNSSRMLLTMLTELNERLSATILMVTHDAFSASYCNRILFIKDGQVFNELHRGTDTRKEFFTKILKVVSVLGGEQSEHM
;
A
#
# COMPACT_ATOMS: atom_id res chain seq x y z
N MET A 1 -8.48 21.18 -9.90
CA MET A 1 -8.58 20.19 -8.80
C MET A 1 -8.00 18.90 -9.36
N GLY A 2 -6.93 18.33 -8.77
CA GLY A 2 -6.40 17.04 -9.25
C GLY A 2 -7.43 15.94 -8.99
N ASP A 3 -7.48 14.93 -9.88
CA ASP A 3 -8.43 13.84 -9.76
C ASP A 3 -8.21 13.06 -8.46
N THR A 4 -9.14 13.13 -7.52
CA THR A 4 -9.14 12.33 -6.30
C THR A 4 -9.41 10.88 -6.67
N ILE A 5 -8.48 9.97 -6.32
CA ILE A 5 -8.61 8.55 -6.59
C ILE A 5 -9.19 7.77 -5.41
N LEU A 6 -8.86 8.21 -4.18
CA LEU A 6 -9.37 7.65 -2.94
C LEU A 6 -9.90 8.79 -2.06
N ARG A 7 -11.11 8.62 -1.53
CA ARG A 7 -11.67 9.47 -0.49
C ARG A 7 -12.19 8.61 0.65
N VAL A 8 -11.64 8.84 1.82
CA VAL A 8 -12.07 8.25 3.08
C VAL A 8 -12.88 9.30 3.82
N ASP A 9 -14.10 9.00 4.22
CA ASP A 9 -15.08 9.95 4.70
C ASP A 9 -15.65 9.47 6.04
N ASP A 10 -15.16 10.07 7.10
CA ASP A 10 -15.59 9.88 8.51
C ASP A 10 -15.73 8.41 8.92
N ILE A 11 -14.73 7.59 8.60
CA ILE A 11 -14.79 6.17 8.92
C ILE A 11 -14.50 5.89 10.38
N GLN A 12 -15.21 4.89 10.91
CA GLN A 12 -14.96 4.28 12.21
C GLN A 12 -14.87 2.76 12.08
N LYS A 13 -14.04 2.14 12.92
CA LYS A 13 -13.94 0.69 13.02
C LYS A 13 -13.82 0.25 14.46
N PHE A 14 -14.78 -0.57 14.89
CA PHE A 14 -14.80 -1.19 16.20
C PHE A 14 -14.69 -2.70 16.07
N TYR A 15 -13.96 -3.31 17.00
CA TYR A 15 -13.89 -4.76 17.17
C TYR A 15 -14.43 -5.13 18.56
N GLY A 16 -15.00 -6.33 18.69
CA GLY A 16 -15.50 -6.86 19.95
C GLY A 16 -17.02 -6.86 20.08
N ASN A 17 -17.52 -7.21 21.25
CA ASN A 17 -18.94 -7.34 21.59
C ASN A 17 -19.33 -6.33 22.66
N LYS A 18 -20.66 -6.20 22.94
CA LYS A 18 -21.31 -5.19 23.84
C LYS A 18 -20.67 -4.93 25.21
N GLY A 19 -19.64 -5.66 25.64
CA GLY A 19 -18.94 -5.44 26.91
C GLY A 19 -17.45 -5.12 26.78
N ASN A 20 -16.88 -5.23 25.58
CA ASN A 20 -15.44 -5.04 25.36
C ASN A 20 -15.18 -4.58 23.92
N LEU A 21 -15.49 -3.30 23.64
CA LEU A 21 -15.30 -2.69 22.33
C LEU A 21 -13.91 -2.06 22.24
N THR A 22 -13.10 -2.50 21.28
CA THR A 22 -11.84 -1.86 20.90
C THR A 22 -12.09 -0.96 19.70
N LYS A 23 -11.86 0.34 19.85
CA LYS A 23 -11.93 1.32 18.77
C LYS A 23 -10.60 1.31 18.04
N ALA A 24 -10.56 0.73 16.84
CA ALA A 24 -9.35 0.66 16.02
C ALA A 24 -9.20 1.84 15.06
N ILE A 25 -10.33 2.41 14.59
CA ILE A 25 -10.39 3.64 13.80
C ILE A 25 -11.48 4.53 14.39
N ASP A 26 -11.18 5.80 14.53
CA ASP A 26 -12.03 6.81 15.15
C ASP A 26 -12.08 8.09 14.32
N HIS A 27 -13.11 8.25 13.49
CA HIS A 27 -13.36 9.44 12.69
C HIS A 27 -12.19 9.83 11.79
N ILE A 28 -11.67 8.88 10.96
CA ILE A 28 -10.64 9.18 9.99
C ILE A 28 -11.25 9.68 8.68
N SER A 29 -10.78 10.85 8.23
CA SER A 29 -11.10 11.42 6.91
C SER A 29 -9.84 11.91 6.22
N PHE A 30 -9.66 11.52 4.95
CA PHE A 30 -8.61 12.06 4.08
C PHE A 30 -8.91 11.71 2.61
N SER A 31 -8.16 12.33 1.71
CA SER A 31 -8.22 12.00 0.27
C SER A 31 -6.83 11.76 -0.29
N VAL A 32 -6.74 10.97 -1.36
CA VAL A 32 -5.52 10.70 -2.11
C VAL A 32 -5.73 11.10 -3.56
N ARG A 33 -4.76 11.82 -4.13
CA ARG A 33 -4.81 12.21 -5.55
C ARG A 33 -4.24 11.10 -6.42
N LYS A 34 -4.71 11.03 -7.66
CA LYS A 34 -4.13 10.13 -8.65
C LYS A 34 -2.64 10.42 -8.83
N GLY A 35 -1.81 9.38 -8.82
CA GLY A 35 -0.36 9.51 -8.92
C GLY A 35 0.30 10.00 -7.63
N GLU A 36 -0.38 10.01 -6.49
CA GLU A 36 0.22 10.36 -5.21
C GLU A 36 0.87 9.13 -4.55
N PHE A 37 2.03 9.34 -3.92
CA PHE A 37 2.65 8.35 -3.04
C PHE A 37 2.42 8.79 -1.59
N LEU A 38 1.39 8.23 -0.95
CA LEU A 38 1.02 8.52 0.43
C LEU A 38 1.60 7.48 1.38
N GLY A 39 2.27 7.94 2.44
CA GLY A 39 2.67 7.14 3.59
C GLY A 39 1.66 7.25 4.75
N ILE A 40 1.38 6.15 5.43
CA ILE A 40 0.63 6.13 6.68
C ILE A 40 1.57 5.62 7.77
N MET A 41 1.85 6.47 8.75
CA MET A 41 2.74 6.18 9.86
C MET A 41 2.03 6.19 11.21
N GLY A 42 2.61 5.52 12.18
CA GLY A 42 2.13 5.50 13.57
C GLY A 42 2.71 4.33 14.36
N ALA A 43 2.54 4.33 15.67
CA ALA A 43 2.99 3.25 16.54
C ALA A 43 2.28 1.92 16.23
N SER A 44 2.80 0.80 16.74
CA SER A 44 2.08 -0.48 16.69
C SER A 44 0.73 -0.34 17.39
N GLY A 45 -0.32 -0.91 16.79
CA GLY A 45 -1.68 -0.82 17.33
C GLY A 45 -2.42 0.51 17.06
N SER A 46 -1.81 1.49 16.38
CA SER A 46 -2.47 2.78 16.11
C SER A 46 -3.62 2.74 15.09
N GLY A 47 -3.90 1.59 14.45
CA GLY A 47 -5.00 1.42 13.49
C GLY A 47 -4.59 1.39 12.02
N LYS A 48 -3.29 1.50 11.67
CA LYS A 48 -2.80 1.56 10.27
C LYS A 48 -3.21 0.36 9.42
N THR A 49 -2.93 -0.86 9.90
CA THR A 49 -3.30 -2.10 9.20
C THR A 49 -4.81 -2.26 9.11
N THR A 50 -5.56 -1.84 10.15
CA THR A 50 -7.02 -1.81 10.10
C THR A 50 -7.52 -0.87 9.01
N LEU A 51 -6.94 0.34 8.91
CA LEU A 51 -7.28 1.30 7.86
C LEU A 51 -6.99 0.73 6.46
N LEU A 52 -5.81 0.12 6.29
CA LEU A 52 -5.44 -0.51 5.03
C LEU A 52 -6.41 -1.66 4.69
N ASN A 53 -6.81 -2.47 5.67
CA ASN A 53 -7.77 -3.56 5.48
C ASN A 53 -9.16 -3.05 5.09
N CYS A 54 -9.62 -1.93 5.63
CA CYS A 54 -10.88 -1.31 5.23
C CYS A 54 -10.80 -0.76 3.79
N ILE A 55 -9.71 -0.08 3.41
CA ILE A 55 -9.49 0.43 2.05
C ILE A 55 -9.38 -0.72 1.04
N SER A 56 -8.74 -1.83 1.45
CA SER A 56 -8.59 -3.02 0.60
C SER A 56 -9.83 -3.89 0.53
N THR A 57 -10.89 -3.56 1.26
CA THR A 57 -12.11 -4.37 1.38
C THR A 57 -11.88 -5.78 1.95
N ILE A 58 -10.76 -6.01 2.65
CA ILE A 58 -10.51 -7.23 3.43
C ILE A 58 -11.35 -7.18 4.70
N ASP A 59 -11.52 -5.98 5.27
CA ASP A 59 -12.42 -5.72 6.39
C ASP A 59 -13.44 -4.63 6.02
N THR A 60 -14.52 -4.53 6.79
CA THR A 60 -15.59 -3.54 6.59
C THR A 60 -15.51 -2.46 7.65
N VAL A 61 -15.82 -1.22 7.31
CA VAL A 61 -15.99 -0.13 8.28
C VAL A 61 -17.23 -0.37 9.14
N THR A 62 -17.23 0.13 10.37
CA THR A 62 -18.42 0.13 11.23
C THR A 62 -19.36 1.27 10.85
N SER A 63 -18.82 2.44 10.49
CA SER A 63 -19.54 3.61 9.95
C SER A 63 -18.64 4.43 9.04
N GLY A 64 -19.23 5.37 8.30
CA GLY A 64 -18.56 6.20 7.31
C GLY A 64 -18.44 5.50 5.95
N HIS A 65 -17.77 6.16 5.00
CA HIS A 65 -17.69 5.71 3.61
C HIS A 65 -16.27 5.77 3.06
N ILE A 66 -15.97 4.87 2.13
CA ILE A 66 -14.72 4.88 1.37
C ILE A 66 -15.06 4.86 -0.11
N TYR A 67 -14.52 5.81 -0.86
CA TYR A 67 -14.73 5.94 -2.30
C TYR A 67 -13.42 5.73 -3.05
N VAL A 68 -13.44 4.88 -4.07
CA VAL A 68 -12.34 4.71 -5.03
C VAL A 68 -12.88 5.00 -6.42
N GLU A 69 -12.26 5.92 -7.15
CA GLU A 69 -12.77 6.42 -8.45
C GLU A 69 -14.26 6.79 -8.36
N GLU A 70 -14.65 7.57 -7.34
CA GLU A 70 -16.04 8.01 -7.04
C GLU A 70 -17.01 6.87 -6.68
N LYS A 71 -16.58 5.60 -6.73
CA LYS A 71 -17.41 4.45 -6.36
C LYS A 71 -17.31 4.19 -4.86
N ASP A 72 -18.46 4.17 -4.16
CA ASP A 72 -18.51 3.75 -2.75
C ASP A 72 -18.22 2.25 -2.64
N ILE A 73 -17.06 1.92 -2.06
CA ILE A 73 -16.65 0.53 -1.88
C ILE A 73 -17.22 -0.10 -0.63
N THR A 74 -17.74 0.70 0.31
CA THR A 74 -18.39 0.18 1.53
C THR A 74 -19.76 -0.43 1.23
N ALA A 75 -20.36 -0.06 0.09
CA ALA A 75 -21.62 -0.62 -0.39
C ALA A 75 -21.47 -1.90 -1.23
N LEU A 76 -20.23 -2.37 -1.47
CA LEU A 76 -19.96 -3.59 -2.26
C LEU A 76 -20.15 -4.84 -1.42
N HIS A 77 -20.70 -5.91 -2.03
CA HIS A 77 -20.91 -7.19 -1.36
C HIS A 77 -20.56 -8.39 -2.25
N GLY A 78 -20.19 -9.51 -1.63
CA GLY A 78 -19.99 -10.79 -2.30
C GLY A 78 -19.01 -10.72 -3.48
N ALA A 79 -19.44 -11.15 -4.67
CA ALA A 79 -18.62 -11.17 -5.88
C ALA A 79 -18.11 -9.79 -6.32
N GLN A 80 -18.84 -8.70 -6.00
CA GLN A 80 -18.42 -7.34 -6.34
C GLN A 80 -17.13 -6.94 -5.61
N LEU A 81 -16.93 -7.38 -4.35
CA LEU A 81 -15.70 -7.16 -3.60
C LEU A 81 -14.50 -7.85 -4.23
N ALA A 82 -14.69 -9.11 -4.69
CA ALA A 82 -13.64 -9.87 -5.35
C ALA A 82 -13.24 -9.23 -6.69
N ASP A 83 -14.22 -8.83 -7.50
CA ASP A 83 -14.01 -8.14 -8.77
C ASP A 83 -13.29 -6.79 -8.56
N PHE A 84 -13.71 -6.01 -7.56
CA PHE A 84 -13.06 -4.75 -7.20
C PHE A 84 -11.60 -4.96 -6.80
N ARG A 85 -11.30 -5.90 -5.89
CA ARG A 85 -9.92 -6.20 -5.48
C ARG A 85 -9.06 -6.63 -6.66
N GLY A 86 -9.56 -7.52 -7.50
CA GLY A 86 -8.80 -8.05 -8.65
C GLY A 86 -8.49 -7.01 -9.73
N LYS A 87 -9.38 -6.03 -9.92
CA LYS A 87 -9.26 -5.05 -11.03
C LYS A 87 -8.73 -3.69 -10.60
N LYS A 88 -8.98 -3.28 -9.34
CA LYS A 88 -8.74 -1.90 -8.89
C LYS A 88 -7.61 -1.79 -7.87
N LEU A 89 -7.22 -2.88 -7.24
CA LEU A 89 -6.19 -2.88 -6.21
C LEU A 89 -4.99 -3.74 -6.60
N GLY A 90 -3.79 -3.22 -6.36
CA GLY A 90 -2.55 -3.97 -6.34
C GLY A 90 -2.07 -4.14 -4.90
N PHE A 91 -1.43 -5.27 -4.57
CA PHE A 91 -0.96 -5.54 -3.21
C PHE A 91 0.52 -5.88 -3.21
N ILE A 92 1.28 -5.19 -2.34
CA ILE A 92 2.67 -5.50 -2.02
C ILE A 92 2.75 -5.80 -0.53
N PHE A 93 3.11 -7.04 -0.18
CA PHE A 93 3.17 -7.53 1.19
C PHE A 93 4.62 -7.62 1.68
N GLN A 94 4.80 -7.58 2.99
CA GLN A 94 6.09 -7.75 3.66
C GLN A 94 6.80 -9.06 3.26
N ASN A 95 6.08 -10.18 3.17
CA ASN A 95 6.61 -11.51 2.83
C ASN A 95 6.43 -11.87 1.35
N PHE A 96 6.34 -10.89 0.45
CA PHE A 96 6.13 -11.03 -1.00
C PHE A 96 4.87 -11.79 -1.40
N ASN A 97 4.46 -12.80 -0.65
CA ASN A 97 3.30 -13.68 -0.90
C ASN A 97 3.25 -14.22 -2.34
N LEU A 98 4.42 -14.60 -2.87
CA LEU A 98 4.50 -15.34 -4.13
C LEU A 98 4.07 -16.79 -3.88
N LEU A 99 3.45 -17.38 -4.87
CA LEU A 99 3.09 -18.80 -4.85
C LEU A 99 4.32 -19.62 -5.25
N ASP A 100 4.86 -20.41 -4.33
CA ASP A 100 6.10 -21.16 -4.52
C ASP A 100 5.99 -22.26 -5.58
N THR A 101 4.77 -22.69 -5.89
CA THR A 101 4.46 -23.67 -6.94
C THR A 101 4.37 -23.06 -8.34
N LEU A 102 4.43 -21.76 -8.46
CA LEU A 102 4.35 -21.01 -9.71
C LEU A 102 5.67 -20.29 -10.00
N THR A 103 6.05 -20.23 -11.26
CA THR A 103 7.16 -19.41 -11.75
C THR A 103 6.85 -17.91 -11.56
N ALA A 104 7.85 -17.04 -11.74
CA ALA A 104 7.67 -15.59 -11.73
C ALA A 104 6.64 -15.14 -12.78
N TYR A 105 6.71 -15.69 -14.00
CA TYR A 105 5.72 -15.42 -15.05
C TYR A 105 4.31 -15.80 -14.62
N GLU A 106 4.14 -16.99 -14.08
CA GLU A 106 2.82 -17.50 -13.65
C GLU A 106 2.26 -16.70 -12.46
N ASN A 107 3.10 -16.30 -11.49
CA ASN A 107 2.70 -15.41 -10.41
C ASN A 107 2.16 -14.06 -10.93
N ILE A 108 2.78 -13.48 -11.96
CA ILE A 108 2.35 -12.22 -12.57
C ILE A 108 1.08 -12.44 -13.41
N SER A 109 1.06 -13.49 -14.26
CA SER A 109 -0.07 -13.77 -15.15
C SER A 109 -1.35 -14.14 -14.40
N LEU A 110 -1.22 -14.76 -13.22
CA LEU A 110 -2.35 -15.10 -12.36
C LEU A 110 -3.17 -13.85 -11.98
N ALA A 111 -2.52 -12.72 -11.67
CA ALA A 111 -3.24 -11.48 -11.34
C ALA A 111 -4.10 -10.99 -12.51
N LEU A 112 -3.59 -11.06 -13.74
CA LEU A 112 -4.35 -10.72 -14.94
C LEU A 112 -5.49 -11.71 -15.19
N SER A 113 -5.25 -13.02 -14.99
CA SER A 113 -6.27 -14.06 -15.13
C SER A 113 -7.42 -13.87 -14.15
N ILE A 114 -7.12 -13.56 -12.88
CA ILE A 114 -8.12 -13.24 -11.86
C ILE A 114 -8.92 -11.97 -12.24
N ALA A 115 -8.26 -10.96 -12.82
CA ALA A 115 -8.91 -9.76 -13.30
C ALA A 115 -9.77 -9.98 -14.57
N GLY A 116 -9.74 -11.19 -15.17
CA GLY A 116 -10.50 -11.56 -16.36
C GLY A 116 -9.86 -11.08 -17.67
N ALA A 117 -8.55 -10.81 -17.70
CA ALA A 117 -7.84 -10.40 -18.90
C ALA A 117 -7.81 -11.51 -19.95
N LYS A 118 -7.90 -11.13 -21.23
CA LYS A 118 -7.78 -12.07 -22.36
C LYS A 118 -6.32 -12.52 -22.54
N PRO A 119 -6.06 -13.70 -23.12
CA PRO A 119 -4.69 -14.17 -23.39
C PRO A 119 -3.81 -13.14 -24.11
N SER A 120 -4.34 -12.46 -25.12
CA SER A 120 -3.62 -11.40 -25.87
C SER A 120 -3.22 -10.20 -24.99
N GLU A 121 -4.01 -9.85 -23.98
CA GLU A 121 -3.68 -8.79 -23.02
C GLU A 121 -2.57 -9.24 -22.07
N ILE A 122 -2.57 -10.52 -21.67
CA ILE A 122 -1.53 -11.12 -20.83
C ILE A 122 -0.19 -11.08 -21.57
N GLU A 123 -0.16 -11.54 -22.82
CA GLU A 123 1.03 -11.53 -23.68
C GLU A 123 1.59 -10.12 -23.92
N GLN A 124 0.74 -9.11 -23.93
CA GLN A 124 1.16 -7.71 -24.12
C GLN A 124 1.66 -7.05 -22.84
N ARG A 125 0.95 -7.22 -21.72
CA ARG A 125 1.21 -6.49 -20.46
C ARG A 125 2.41 -7.05 -19.68
N ILE A 126 2.61 -8.37 -19.68
CA ILE A 126 3.72 -8.97 -18.91
C ILE A 126 5.09 -8.47 -19.40
N PRO A 127 5.42 -8.47 -20.69
CA PRO A 127 6.69 -7.92 -21.17
C PRO A 127 6.91 -6.46 -20.76
N GLN A 128 5.87 -5.62 -20.81
CA GLN A 128 5.97 -4.21 -20.47
C GLN A 128 6.35 -4.00 -19.00
N ILE A 129 5.64 -4.65 -18.08
CA ILE A 129 5.90 -4.49 -16.64
C ILE A 129 7.22 -5.15 -16.22
N THR A 130 7.57 -6.28 -16.81
CA THR A 130 8.81 -6.99 -16.48
C THR A 130 10.04 -6.26 -16.98
N GLN A 131 9.94 -5.57 -18.12
CA GLN A 131 10.97 -4.66 -18.61
C GLN A 131 11.13 -3.45 -17.68
N ALA A 132 10.04 -2.82 -17.29
CA ALA A 132 10.06 -1.66 -16.38
C ALA A 132 10.72 -1.99 -15.04
N LEU A 133 10.56 -3.24 -14.55
CA LEU A 133 11.10 -3.72 -13.28
C LEU A 133 12.42 -4.50 -13.39
N ASN A 134 12.94 -4.66 -14.62
CA ASN A 134 14.19 -5.36 -14.90
C ASN A 134 14.23 -6.78 -14.30
N ILE A 135 13.24 -7.60 -14.67
CA ILE A 135 13.06 -8.99 -14.17
C ILE A 135 12.83 -10.00 -15.29
N GLN A 136 13.13 -9.67 -16.54
CA GLN A 136 12.90 -10.59 -17.68
C GLN A 136 13.70 -11.89 -17.53
N ASP A 137 14.89 -11.82 -16.93
CA ASP A 137 15.82 -12.94 -16.72
C ASP A 137 15.36 -13.96 -15.67
N VAL A 138 14.35 -13.62 -14.87
CA VAL A 138 13.85 -14.49 -13.80
C VAL A 138 12.44 -15.04 -14.06
N LEU A 139 11.82 -14.74 -15.19
CA LEU A 139 10.44 -15.11 -15.48
C LEU A 139 10.18 -16.63 -15.40
N GLY A 140 11.15 -17.44 -15.79
CA GLY A 140 11.06 -18.91 -15.70
C GLY A 140 11.45 -19.51 -14.35
N LYS A 141 11.87 -18.67 -13.37
CA LYS A 141 12.31 -19.16 -12.05
C LYS A 141 11.15 -19.24 -11.07
N TYR A 142 11.25 -20.19 -10.16
CA TYR A 142 10.37 -20.31 -8.98
C TYR A 142 10.86 -19.38 -7.86
N PRO A 143 10.00 -18.98 -6.90
CA PRO A 143 10.38 -18.08 -5.80
C PRO A 143 11.65 -18.51 -5.05
N TYR A 144 11.81 -19.79 -4.74
CA TYR A 144 12.98 -20.32 -4.04
C TYR A 144 14.30 -20.26 -4.85
N GLN A 145 14.23 -19.98 -6.16
CA GLN A 145 15.39 -19.81 -7.05
C GLN A 145 15.80 -18.35 -7.22
N MET A 146 15.07 -17.42 -6.61
CA MET A 146 15.26 -15.98 -6.74
C MET A 146 15.80 -15.37 -5.45
N SER A 147 16.63 -14.32 -5.58
CA SER A 147 17.00 -13.49 -4.43
C SER A 147 15.78 -12.74 -3.88
N GLY A 148 15.82 -12.31 -2.61
CA GLY A 148 14.74 -11.53 -2.00
C GLY A 148 14.37 -10.27 -2.81
N GLY A 149 15.37 -9.55 -3.34
CA GLY A 149 15.13 -8.41 -4.22
C GLY A 149 14.48 -8.77 -5.56
N GLN A 150 14.77 -9.96 -6.13
CA GLN A 150 14.08 -10.46 -7.33
C GLN A 150 12.63 -10.84 -7.01
N GLN A 151 12.40 -11.60 -5.94
CA GLN A 151 11.04 -11.96 -5.48
C GLN A 151 10.19 -10.71 -5.26
N GLN A 152 10.76 -9.67 -4.70
CA GLN A 152 10.08 -8.43 -4.43
C GLN A 152 9.69 -7.68 -5.71
N ARG A 153 10.60 -7.60 -6.69
CA ARG A 153 10.27 -7.02 -8.01
C ARG A 153 9.19 -7.82 -8.74
N VAL A 154 9.20 -9.15 -8.60
CA VAL A 154 8.12 -10.01 -9.13
C VAL A 154 6.79 -9.73 -8.41
N ALA A 155 6.79 -9.57 -7.09
CA ALA A 155 5.60 -9.20 -6.32
C ALA A 155 5.06 -7.82 -6.73
N ALA A 156 5.95 -6.85 -6.97
CA ALA A 156 5.57 -5.54 -7.49
C ALA A 156 5.01 -5.61 -8.92
N ALA A 157 5.62 -6.43 -9.81
CA ALA A 157 5.09 -6.68 -11.15
C ALA A 157 3.67 -7.26 -11.08
N ARG A 158 3.45 -8.26 -10.23
CA ARG A 158 2.12 -8.84 -9.99
C ARG A 158 1.10 -7.81 -9.52
N ALA A 159 1.52 -6.91 -8.62
CA ALA A 159 0.65 -5.86 -8.09
C ALA A 159 0.27 -4.80 -9.14
N MET A 160 1.19 -4.52 -10.09
CA MET A 160 1.04 -3.44 -11.07
C MET A 160 0.49 -3.88 -12.42
N VAL A 161 0.60 -5.17 -12.79
CA VAL A 161 0.29 -5.67 -14.14
C VAL A 161 -1.17 -5.47 -14.56
N THR A 162 -2.09 -5.41 -13.59
CA THR A 162 -3.51 -5.12 -13.83
C THR A 162 -3.80 -3.65 -14.06
N ASN A 163 -2.81 -2.77 -13.92
CA ASN A 163 -2.96 -1.31 -13.92
C ASN A 163 -4.00 -0.85 -12.88
N PRO A 164 -3.76 -1.13 -11.59
CA PRO A 164 -4.72 -0.87 -10.54
C PRO A 164 -4.92 0.65 -10.32
N ALA A 165 -6.07 1.02 -9.75
CA ALA A 165 -6.33 2.39 -9.31
C ALA A 165 -5.40 2.79 -8.16
N ILE A 166 -5.12 1.85 -7.24
CA ILE A 166 -4.28 2.06 -6.06
C ILE A 166 -3.43 0.82 -5.79
N VAL A 167 -2.14 1.03 -5.50
CA VAL A 167 -1.25 0.01 -4.95
C VAL A 167 -1.17 0.18 -3.44
N LEU A 168 -1.50 -0.88 -2.71
CA LEU A 168 -1.44 -0.96 -1.27
C LEU A 168 -0.18 -1.72 -0.84
N ALA A 169 0.66 -1.10 -0.01
CA ALA A 169 1.89 -1.69 0.50
C ALA A 169 1.87 -1.69 2.03
N ASP A 170 1.78 -2.88 2.64
CA ASP A 170 1.77 -3.05 4.08
C ASP A 170 3.15 -3.48 4.56
N GLU A 171 3.85 -2.57 5.26
CA GLU A 171 5.20 -2.76 5.79
C GLU A 171 6.18 -3.40 4.77
N PRO A 172 6.27 -2.89 3.52
CA PRO A 172 6.89 -3.62 2.42
C PRO A 172 8.41 -3.84 2.61
N THR A 173 9.03 -3.14 3.55
CA THR A 173 10.46 -3.22 3.87
C THR A 173 10.75 -4.04 5.13
N GLY A 174 9.73 -4.47 5.88
CA GLY A 174 9.88 -5.04 7.21
C GLY A 174 10.68 -6.36 7.29
N ALA A 175 10.74 -7.13 6.20
CA ALA A 175 11.50 -8.39 6.12
C ALA A 175 12.83 -8.26 5.35
N LEU A 176 13.24 -7.03 4.98
CA LEU A 176 14.37 -6.78 4.10
C LEU A 176 15.57 -6.20 4.84
N ASP A 177 16.77 -6.53 4.34
CA ASP A 177 17.98 -5.78 4.68
C ASP A 177 17.93 -4.34 4.13
N SER A 178 18.81 -3.47 4.65
CA SER A 178 18.82 -2.04 4.30
C SER A 178 19.04 -1.77 2.81
N ASN A 179 19.80 -2.62 2.10
CA ASN A 179 20.08 -2.44 0.68
C ASN A 179 18.86 -2.83 -0.16
N SER A 180 18.25 -3.97 0.13
CA SER A 180 17.02 -4.46 -0.50
C SER A 180 15.85 -3.50 -0.25
N SER A 181 15.72 -2.97 0.97
CA SER A 181 14.74 -1.93 1.31
C SER A 181 14.90 -0.68 0.45
N ARG A 182 16.13 -0.18 0.30
CA ARG A 182 16.43 0.98 -0.56
C ARG A 182 16.06 0.71 -2.02
N MET A 183 16.41 -0.46 -2.54
CA MET A 183 16.11 -0.85 -3.92
C MET A 183 14.59 -0.89 -4.16
N LEU A 184 13.83 -1.47 -3.24
CA LEU A 184 12.36 -1.50 -3.33
C LEU A 184 11.77 -0.09 -3.33
N LEU A 185 12.15 0.74 -2.35
CA LEU A 185 11.59 2.08 -2.21
C LEU A 185 11.93 2.96 -3.42
N THR A 186 13.15 2.82 -3.96
CA THR A 186 13.53 3.48 -5.21
C THR A 186 12.64 3.01 -6.36
N MET A 187 12.40 1.70 -6.47
CA MET A 187 11.52 1.15 -7.49
C MET A 187 10.07 1.66 -7.35
N LEU A 188 9.52 1.69 -6.12
CA LEU A 188 8.18 2.25 -5.88
C LEU A 188 8.10 3.73 -6.27
N THR A 189 9.15 4.50 -5.98
CA THR A 189 9.25 5.90 -6.41
C THR A 189 9.26 6.00 -7.94
N GLU A 190 10.04 5.17 -8.63
CA GLU A 190 10.08 5.15 -10.09
C GLU A 190 8.73 4.77 -10.71
N LEU A 191 8.02 3.79 -10.13
CA LEU A 191 6.66 3.45 -10.57
C LEU A 191 5.68 4.62 -10.37
N ASN A 192 5.79 5.33 -9.25
CA ASN A 192 4.99 6.51 -9.00
C ASN A 192 5.29 7.64 -9.98
N GLU A 193 6.57 7.98 -10.18
CA GLU A 193 7.01 9.11 -11.01
C GLU A 193 6.82 8.85 -12.51
N ARG A 194 7.15 7.63 -13.01
CA ARG A 194 7.14 7.30 -14.44
C ARG A 194 5.79 6.77 -14.94
N LEU A 195 5.07 6.01 -14.10
CA LEU A 195 3.81 5.37 -14.47
C LEU A 195 2.60 6.04 -13.80
N SER A 196 2.83 7.12 -13.03
CA SER A 196 1.78 7.80 -12.26
C SER A 196 0.99 6.84 -11.36
N ALA A 197 1.65 5.79 -10.85
CA ALA A 197 1.02 4.83 -9.94
C ALA A 197 0.63 5.54 -8.64
N THR A 198 -0.62 5.38 -8.21
CA THR A 198 -1.05 5.83 -6.89
C THR A 198 -0.65 4.77 -5.86
N ILE A 199 0.15 5.13 -4.86
CA ILE A 199 0.67 4.20 -3.88
C ILE A 199 0.27 4.65 -2.47
N LEU A 200 -0.29 3.73 -1.70
CA LEU A 200 -0.58 3.88 -0.28
C LEU A 200 0.31 2.90 0.50
N MET A 201 1.29 3.42 1.23
CA MET A 201 2.24 2.61 1.99
C MET A 201 2.05 2.79 3.49
N VAL A 202 1.80 1.69 4.18
CA VAL A 202 1.84 1.65 5.65
C VAL A 202 3.25 1.29 6.09
N THR A 203 3.80 2.07 7.01
CA THR A 203 5.11 1.79 7.61
C THR A 203 5.26 2.46 8.97
N HIS A 204 6.08 1.89 9.85
CA HIS A 204 6.54 2.53 11.08
C HIS A 204 7.98 3.07 10.94
N ASP A 205 8.64 2.81 9.80
CA ASP A 205 10.00 3.23 9.54
C ASP A 205 10.07 4.60 8.85
N ALA A 206 10.71 5.58 9.50
CA ALA A 206 10.87 6.93 9.00
C ALA A 206 11.69 7.01 7.70
N PHE A 207 12.64 6.08 7.50
CA PHE A 207 13.42 6.02 6.29
C PHE A 207 12.53 5.65 5.09
N SER A 208 11.71 4.61 5.23
CA SER A 208 10.74 4.21 4.20
C SER A 208 9.74 5.32 3.91
N ALA A 209 9.19 5.95 4.94
CA ALA A 209 8.25 7.06 4.80
C ALA A 209 8.85 8.28 4.06
N SER A 210 10.17 8.50 4.15
CA SER A 210 10.84 9.62 3.48
C SER A 210 10.77 9.57 1.94
N TYR A 211 10.40 8.44 1.36
CA TYR A 211 10.20 8.28 -0.09
C TYR A 211 8.82 8.77 -0.55
N CYS A 212 7.86 8.91 0.36
CA CYS A 212 6.51 9.37 0.04
C CYS A 212 6.46 10.87 -0.31
N ASN A 213 5.39 11.29 -0.98
CA ASN A 213 5.10 12.70 -1.25
C ASN A 213 4.44 13.37 -0.04
N ARG A 214 3.64 12.60 0.71
CA ARG A 214 2.87 13.03 1.87
C ARG A 214 2.79 11.88 2.88
N ILE A 215 2.70 12.24 4.16
CA ILE A 215 2.55 11.28 5.25
C ILE A 215 1.40 11.69 6.15
N LEU A 216 0.52 10.73 6.44
CA LEU A 216 -0.46 10.82 7.51
C LEU A 216 0.08 10.07 8.73
N PHE A 217 0.12 10.74 9.87
CA PHE A 217 0.45 10.10 11.15
C PHE A 217 -0.83 9.72 11.87
N ILE A 218 -0.94 8.42 12.23
CA ILE A 218 -2.09 7.89 12.97
C ILE A 218 -1.67 7.60 14.41
N LYS A 219 -2.46 8.10 15.35
CA LYS A 219 -2.35 7.85 16.79
C LYS A 219 -3.74 7.50 17.32
N ASP A 220 -3.85 6.40 18.06
CA ASP A 220 -5.08 5.97 18.73
C ASP A 220 -6.33 5.97 17.81
N GLY A 221 -6.14 5.51 16.58
CA GLY A 221 -7.22 5.41 15.59
C GLY A 221 -7.60 6.73 14.90
N GLN A 222 -6.90 7.84 15.15
CA GLN A 222 -7.17 9.16 14.59
C GLN A 222 -5.99 9.68 13.77
N VAL A 223 -6.25 10.61 12.86
CA VAL A 223 -5.18 11.37 12.18
C VAL A 223 -4.61 12.39 13.17
N PHE A 224 -3.37 12.17 13.59
CA PHE A 224 -2.65 13.04 14.51
C PHE A 224 -2.00 14.23 13.82
N ASN A 225 -1.36 13.99 12.67
CA ASN A 225 -0.61 15.02 11.93
C ASN A 225 -0.50 14.62 10.45
N GLU A 226 -0.20 15.60 9.62
CA GLU A 226 0.03 15.43 8.19
C GLU A 226 1.28 16.22 7.77
N LEU A 227 2.19 15.58 7.03
CA LEU A 227 3.37 16.22 6.45
C LEU A 227 3.37 16.08 4.93
N HIS A 228 3.68 17.16 4.23
CA HIS A 228 3.93 17.18 2.80
C HIS A 228 5.42 17.39 2.53
N ARG A 229 5.99 16.59 1.61
CA ARG A 229 7.38 16.75 1.19
C ARG A 229 7.59 18.05 0.41
N GLY A 230 6.65 18.40 -0.47
CA GLY A 230 6.74 19.58 -1.31
C GLY A 230 8.07 19.62 -2.09
N THR A 231 8.83 20.71 -1.91
CA THR A 231 10.16 20.92 -2.53
C THR A 231 11.32 20.40 -1.69
N ASP A 232 11.06 19.81 -0.53
CA ASP A 232 12.11 19.28 0.34
C ASP A 232 12.88 18.14 -0.35
N THR A 233 14.17 18.10 -0.11
CA THR A 233 14.94 16.89 -0.38
C THR A 233 14.46 15.75 0.52
N ARG A 234 14.70 14.50 0.11
CA ARG A 234 14.36 13.33 0.95
C ARG A 234 14.99 13.40 2.34
N LYS A 235 16.23 13.94 2.47
CA LYS A 235 16.93 14.09 3.76
C LYS A 235 16.25 15.11 4.67
N GLU A 236 15.84 16.25 4.14
CA GLU A 236 15.10 17.28 4.89
C GLU A 236 13.75 16.73 5.34
N PHE A 237 13.03 16.06 4.43
CA PHE A 237 11.75 15.45 4.75
C PHE A 237 11.88 14.36 5.82
N PHE A 238 12.89 13.49 5.73
CA PHE A 238 13.22 12.50 6.78
C PHE A 238 13.42 13.16 8.15
N THR A 239 14.14 14.30 8.21
CA THR A 239 14.35 15.03 9.46
C THR A 239 13.03 15.59 10.02
N LYS A 240 12.13 16.07 9.16
CA LYS A 240 10.78 16.50 9.58
C LYS A 240 9.95 15.36 10.14
N ILE A 241 10.01 14.18 9.49
CA ILE A 241 9.33 12.96 9.95
C ILE A 241 9.80 12.57 11.35
N LEU A 242 11.13 12.52 11.58
CA LEU A 242 11.70 12.18 12.89
C LEU A 242 11.22 13.12 14.01
N LYS A 243 11.05 14.42 13.73
CA LYS A 243 10.50 15.36 14.70
C LYS A 243 9.06 15.01 15.11
N VAL A 244 8.20 14.62 14.16
CA VAL A 244 6.83 14.20 14.47
C VAL A 244 6.82 12.88 15.24
N VAL A 245 7.65 11.91 14.81
CA VAL A 245 7.77 10.61 15.51
C VAL A 245 8.26 10.79 16.96
N SER A 246 9.19 11.71 17.22
CA SER A 246 9.66 11.97 18.59
C SER A 246 8.56 12.55 19.49
N VAL A 247 7.67 13.40 18.97
CA VAL A 247 6.51 13.89 19.70
C VAL A 247 5.51 12.77 19.97
N LEU A 248 5.22 11.93 18.96
CA LEU A 248 4.34 10.77 19.11
C LEU A 248 4.82 9.78 20.19
N GLY A 249 6.14 9.58 20.29
CA GLY A 249 6.76 8.67 21.29
C GLY A 249 6.95 9.31 22.66
N GLY A 250 7.15 10.62 22.76
CA GLY A 250 7.41 11.34 24.01
C GLY A 250 6.21 11.40 24.96
N GLU A 251 5.01 11.47 24.44
CA GLU A 251 3.77 11.46 25.25
C GLU A 251 3.49 10.11 25.94
N GLN A 252 4.11 9.01 25.49
CA GLN A 252 4.00 7.70 26.16
C GLN A 252 4.87 7.59 27.42
N SER A 253 5.88 8.47 27.59
CA SER A 253 6.79 8.44 28.75
C SER A 253 6.28 9.24 29.95
N GLU A 254 5.25 10.06 29.80
CA GLU A 254 4.68 10.86 30.91
C GLU A 254 3.54 10.16 31.67
N HIS A 255 3.14 8.95 31.25
CA HIS A 255 2.06 8.17 31.88
C HIS A 255 2.53 6.85 32.52
N MET A 256 3.84 6.69 32.82
CA MET A 256 4.36 5.58 33.66
C MET A 256 4.81 6.07 35.03
#